data_27a1616b13564827f1f4711eac96d135
#
_entry.id   27a1616b13564827f1f4711eac96d135
#
_cell.length_a   1.000
_cell.length_b   1.000
_cell.length_c   1.000
_cell.angle_alpha   90.00
_cell.angle_beta   90.00
_cell.angle_gamma   90.00
#
_symmetry.space_group_name_H-M   'P 1'
#
loop_
_entity.id
_entity.type
_entity.pdbx_description
1 polymer ?
#
loop_
_entity_poly.entity_id
_entity_poly.type
_entity_poly.pdbx_seq_one_letter_code
_entity_poly.pdbx_strand_id
1 'polypeptide(L)'
;MTSVLNELEARREAARQGGGQRRIDAQHAKGKLTARERLQVLLDEGSFEEYDMFVQHRCTDFGMEDTKFAGDGVVTGWGTINGRPIFVFAKDFTVFGGSLSETHAQKINKIQDMALKNRTPIIGLFDAGGARIQEGVAALGGYGEVFQRNVLASGVIPQISVIMGPCAGGDVYSPAMTDFIYMVRDTSYMFVTGPDVVKTVTNETVTAEELGGASVHTTKSSIADGAFDNDIEALLEVRRLVDFLPANNTAELPELVGQDDPNRVDMSLDTLIPDSANKPYDVKELITKTLDDSDFFEVQEKHAANIVVGFGRMEGRTVGVVANQPMVLAGVLDSDASRKAARFVRFCDCFNIPIITFVDVPGFLPGTAQEYGGLIKHGAKLLFAYAEATVPKITIITRKAYGGAYDVMASKHLRGDVNYAWPSAEIAVMGAKGAVEIIFRKDIKDADKIAEHTKGYEERFLSPFVAAERGYIDEVIMPHSTRRRVSRALKLLRNKQLENPWKKHDNIPL
;
A
#
# COMPACT_ATOMS: atom_id res chain seq x y z
N MET A 1 -40.54 -5.14 33.34
CA MET A 1 -39.76 -4.39 32.36
C MET A 1 -38.43 -3.88 32.93
N THR A 2 -38.42 -3.11 34.01
CA THR A 2 -37.19 -2.55 34.64
C THR A 2 -36.14 -3.60 35.00
N SER A 3 -36.53 -4.75 35.55
CA SER A 3 -35.56 -5.82 35.93
C SER A 3 -34.88 -6.45 34.67
N VAL A 4 -35.62 -6.61 33.59
CA VAL A 4 -35.07 -7.16 32.32
C VAL A 4 -34.10 -6.18 31.67
N LEU A 5 -34.40 -4.89 31.72
CA LEU A 5 -33.48 -3.86 31.23
C LEU A 5 -32.21 -3.77 32.04
N ASN A 6 -32.31 -3.85 33.36
CA ASN A 6 -31.16 -3.90 34.27
C ASN A 6 -30.30 -5.16 34.03
N GLU A 7 -30.91 -6.31 33.77
CA GLU A 7 -30.18 -7.53 33.38
C GLU A 7 -29.43 -7.36 32.06
N LEU A 8 -30.07 -6.77 31.06
CA LEU A 8 -29.41 -6.47 29.79
C LEU A 8 -28.17 -5.60 29.96
N GLU A 9 -28.30 -4.49 30.70
CA GLU A 9 -27.15 -3.61 30.95
C GLU A 9 -26.04 -4.27 31.77
N ALA A 10 -26.39 -5.10 32.74
CA ALA A 10 -25.40 -5.87 33.50
C ALA A 10 -24.63 -6.88 32.59
N ARG A 11 -25.34 -7.55 31.67
CA ARG A 11 -24.71 -8.46 30.69
C ARG A 11 -23.84 -7.71 29.69
N ARG A 12 -24.28 -6.54 29.22
CA ARG A 12 -23.49 -5.68 28.33
C ARG A 12 -22.22 -5.20 29.03
N GLU A 13 -22.32 -4.75 30.27
CA GLU A 13 -21.17 -4.30 31.03
C GLU A 13 -20.17 -5.45 31.27
N ALA A 14 -20.64 -6.64 31.63
CA ALA A 14 -19.80 -7.82 31.75
C ALA A 14 -19.09 -8.17 30.44
N ALA A 15 -19.79 -8.05 29.30
CA ALA A 15 -19.18 -8.28 27.98
C ALA A 15 -18.10 -7.23 27.63
N ARG A 16 -18.31 -5.96 28.01
CA ARG A 16 -17.33 -4.89 27.81
C ARG A 16 -16.03 -5.10 28.59
N GLN A 17 -16.09 -5.78 29.72
CA GLN A 17 -14.92 -6.10 30.55
C GLN A 17 -13.98 -7.15 29.93
N GLY A 18 -14.39 -7.83 28.87
CA GLY A 18 -13.57 -8.84 28.20
C GLY A 18 -12.97 -9.84 29.14
N GLY A 19 -11.64 -9.93 29.23
CA GLY A 19 -10.91 -10.82 30.15
C GLY A 19 -10.82 -10.32 31.59
N GLY A 20 -11.43 -9.17 31.93
CA GLY A 20 -11.48 -8.55 33.23
C GLY A 20 -10.36 -7.56 33.53
N GLN A 21 -10.57 -6.72 34.54
CA GLN A 21 -9.74 -5.54 34.84
C GLN A 21 -8.24 -5.85 34.92
N ARG A 22 -7.86 -6.95 35.58
CA ARG A 22 -6.43 -7.33 35.71
C ARG A 22 -5.74 -7.50 34.38
N ARG A 23 -6.45 -8.05 33.35
CA ARG A 23 -5.89 -8.25 32.00
C ARG A 23 -5.90 -6.96 31.22
N ILE A 24 -6.89 -6.09 31.43
CA ILE A 24 -6.92 -4.73 30.87
C ILE A 24 -5.73 -3.94 31.40
N ASP A 25 -5.49 -3.93 32.73
CA ASP A 25 -4.34 -3.25 33.33
C ASP A 25 -3.00 -3.76 32.77
N ALA A 26 -2.90 -5.06 32.49
CA ALA A 26 -1.72 -5.66 31.89
C ALA A 26 -1.52 -5.24 30.40
N GLN A 27 -2.58 -4.95 29.66
CA GLN A 27 -2.50 -4.34 28.31
C GLN A 27 -1.96 -2.90 28.42
N HIS A 28 -2.57 -2.09 29.28
CA HIS A 28 -2.17 -0.70 29.49
C HIS A 28 -0.72 -0.58 30.00
N ALA A 29 -0.28 -1.46 30.87
CA ALA A 29 1.11 -1.50 31.36
C ALA A 29 2.15 -1.74 30.25
N LYS A 30 1.73 -2.30 29.11
CA LYS A 30 2.54 -2.47 27.90
C LYS A 30 2.43 -1.31 26.91
N GLY A 31 1.73 -0.24 27.27
CA GLY A 31 1.45 0.89 26.36
C GLY A 31 0.43 0.59 25.27
N LYS A 32 -0.39 -0.47 25.43
CA LYS A 32 -1.38 -0.90 24.43
C LYS A 32 -2.79 -0.55 24.89
N LEU A 33 -3.64 -0.16 23.96
CA LEU A 33 -5.07 -0.02 24.19
C LEU A 33 -5.78 -1.39 24.15
N THR A 34 -6.97 -1.47 24.74
CA THR A 34 -7.88 -2.60 24.56
C THR A 34 -8.54 -2.57 23.18
N ALA A 35 -9.13 -3.69 22.74
CA ALA A 35 -9.85 -3.75 21.47
C ALA A 35 -10.95 -2.67 21.36
N ARG A 36 -11.69 -2.43 22.44
CA ARG A 36 -12.77 -1.43 22.47
C ARG A 36 -12.25 0.01 22.43
N GLU A 37 -11.19 0.31 23.18
CA GLU A 37 -10.53 1.62 23.15
C GLU A 37 -9.98 1.94 21.76
N ARG A 38 -9.39 0.94 21.08
CA ARG A 38 -8.93 1.07 19.69
C ARG A 38 -10.06 1.42 18.74
N LEU A 39 -11.22 0.79 18.88
CA LEU A 39 -12.40 1.11 18.07
C LEU A 39 -12.95 2.51 18.36
N GLN A 40 -12.88 2.99 19.61
CA GLN A 40 -13.26 4.36 19.98
C GLN A 40 -12.35 5.41 19.34
N VAL A 41 -11.06 5.11 19.16
CA VAL A 41 -10.12 6.00 18.44
C VAL A 41 -10.34 5.94 16.94
N LEU A 42 -10.59 4.73 16.40
CA LEU A 42 -10.72 4.50 14.97
C LEU A 42 -12.00 5.08 14.38
N LEU A 43 -13.12 4.90 15.05
CA LEU A 43 -14.45 5.24 14.55
C LEU A 43 -14.90 6.62 15.05
N ASP A 44 -15.85 7.21 14.36
CA ASP A 44 -16.51 8.45 14.80
C ASP A 44 -17.27 8.22 16.11
N GLU A 45 -17.25 9.20 16.98
CA GLU A 45 -17.88 9.12 18.30
C GLU A 45 -19.36 8.72 18.18
N GLY A 46 -19.77 7.71 18.94
CA GLY A 46 -21.15 7.23 18.98
C GLY A 46 -21.64 6.47 17.74
N SER A 47 -20.76 6.24 16.74
CA SER A 47 -21.16 5.56 15.50
C SER A 47 -21.09 4.04 15.55
N PHE A 48 -20.43 3.47 16.55
CA PHE A 48 -20.16 2.03 16.61
C PHE A 48 -21.39 1.20 16.98
N GLU A 49 -21.77 0.31 16.08
CA GLU A 49 -22.81 -0.72 16.32
C GLU A 49 -22.17 -2.10 16.41
N GLU A 50 -22.15 -2.64 17.64
CA GLU A 50 -21.55 -3.95 17.92
C GLU A 50 -22.51 -5.08 17.59
N TYR A 51 -22.00 -6.09 16.88
CA TYR A 51 -22.70 -7.34 16.60
C TYR A 51 -22.07 -8.52 17.35
N ASP A 52 -22.91 -9.49 17.75
CA ASP A 52 -22.50 -10.72 18.39
C ASP A 52 -21.75 -10.53 19.73
N MET A 53 -22.08 -9.46 20.47
CA MET A 53 -21.49 -9.15 21.77
C MET A 53 -21.59 -10.32 22.77
N PHE A 54 -22.66 -11.12 22.74
CA PHE A 54 -22.94 -12.17 23.70
C PHE A 54 -22.55 -13.58 23.24
N VAL A 55 -21.97 -13.70 22.03
CA VAL A 55 -21.51 -14.98 21.50
C VAL A 55 -20.38 -15.54 22.35
N GLN A 56 -20.40 -16.84 22.61
CA GLN A 56 -19.41 -17.57 23.40
C GLN A 56 -18.92 -18.81 22.63
N HIS A 57 -17.70 -19.27 22.91
CA HIS A 57 -17.19 -20.51 22.33
C HIS A 57 -18.00 -21.74 22.80
N ARG A 58 -17.91 -22.83 22.03
CA ARG A 58 -18.63 -24.10 22.27
C ARG A 58 -17.71 -25.23 22.75
N CYS A 59 -16.42 -24.94 22.93
CA CYS A 59 -15.44 -25.91 23.38
C CYS A 59 -15.79 -26.43 24.80
N THR A 60 -15.74 -27.76 24.98
CA THR A 60 -15.96 -28.46 26.25
C THR A 60 -14.72 -29.18 26.75
N ASP A 61 -13.68 -29.29 25.92
CA ASP A 61 -12.42 -29.95 26.27
C ASP A 61 -11.52 -29.03 27.10
N PHE A 62 -10.60 -29.65 27.85
CA PHE A 62 -9.57 -28.97 28.65
C PHE A 62 -10.13 -27.97 29.68
N GLY A 63 -11.34 -28.17 30.21
CA GLY A 63 -11.98 -27.30 31.20
C GLY A 63 -12.51 -25.98 30.59
N MET A 64 -12.63 -25.91 29.27
CA MET A 64 -13.12 -24.71 28.60
C MET A 64 -14.61 -24.46 28.85
N GLU A 65 -15.40 -25.50 29.19
CA GLU A 65 -16.82 -25.38 29.53
C GLU A 65 -17.07 -24.43 30.69
N ASP A 66 -16.14 -24.38 31.65
CA ASP A 66 -16.23 -23.55 32.85
C ASP A 66 -15.73 -22.13 32.66
N THR A 67 -15.10 -21.82 31.50
CA THR A 67 -14.48 -20.54 31.27
C THR A 67 -15.06 -19.89 29.98
N LYS A 68 -16.16 -19.17 30.15
CA LYS A 68 -16.88 -18.51 29.07
C LYS A 68 -16.74 -16.98 29.14
N PHE A 69 -16.32 -16.37 28.03
CA PHE A 69 -16.30 -14.92 27.90
C PHE A 69 -17.25 -14.49 26.76
N ALA A 70 -18.09 -13.50 27.02
CA ALA A 70 -18.95 -12.91 26.01
C ALA A 70 -18.09 -12.24 24.91
N GLY A 71 -18.46 -12.45 23.65
CA GLY A 71 -17.73 -11.94 22.50
C GLY A 71 -16.57 -12.81 22.02
N ASP A 72 -16.16 -13.82 22.81
CA ASP A 72 -15.14 -14.82 22.46
C ASP A 72 -13.84 -14.24 21.88
N GLY A 73 -13.32 -13.17 22.45
CA GLY A 73 -12.01 -12.60 22.11
C GLY A 73 -11.97 -11.78 20.82
N VAL A 74 -13.11 -11.40 20.25
CA VAL A 74 -13.16 -10.44 19.13
C VAL A 74 -14.40 -9.56 19.23
N VAL A 75 -14.19 -8.26 19.09
CA VAL A 75 -15.25 -7.24 18.98
C VAL A 75 -15.54 -7.01 17.50
N THR A 76 -16.78 -7.15 17.08
CA THR A 76 -17.18 -7.08 15.67
C THR A 76 -18.38 -6.17 15.50
N GLY A 77 -18.43 -5.44 14.38
CA GLY A 77 -19.52 -4.54 14.07
C GLY A 77 -19.21 -3.61 12.92
N TRP A 78 -19.85 -2.46 12.92
CA TRP A 78 -19.60 -1.39 11.96
C TRP A 78 -19.74 -0.03 12.63
N GLY A 79 -19.19 0.98 12.00
CA GLY A 79 -19.31 2.37 12.41
C GLY A 79 -18.96 3.28 11.26
N THR A 80 -18.63 4.53 11.53
CA THR A 80 -18.20 5.47 10.48
C THR A 80 -16.80 6.00 10.75
N ILE A 81 -16.12 6.37 9.67
CA ILE A 81 -14.92 7.20 9.68
C ILE A 81 -15.22 8.41 8.81
N ASN A 82 -15.19 9.59 9.42
CA ASN A 82 -15.57 10.85 8.74
C ASN A 82 -16.94 10.74 8.03
N GLY A 83 -17.93 10.12 8.70
CA GLY A 83 -19.27 9.89 8.21
C GLY A 83 -19.43 8.73 7.21
N ARG A 84 -18.34 8.05 6.81
CA ARG A 84 -18.37 6.96 5.84
C ARG A 84 -18.44 5.60 6.54
N PRO A 85 -19.38 4.70 6.16
CA PRO A 85 -19.52 3.39 6.77
C PRO A 85 -18.26 2.53 6.62
N ILE A 86 -17.89 1.84 7.68
CA ILE A 86 -16.75 0.92 7.73
C ILE A 86 -17.14 -0.29 8.58
N PHE A 87 -16.91 -1.50 8.09
CA PHE A 87 -16.99 -2.70 8.91
C PHE A 87 -15.67 -2.95 9.64
N VAL A 88 -15.77 -3.42 10.89
CA VAL A 88 -14.58 -3.61 11.74
C VAL A 88 -14.65 -4.90 12.52
N PHE A 89 -13.48 -5.49 12.75
CA PHE A 89 -13.27 -6.46 13.81
C PHE A 89 -11.98 -6.11 14.57
N ALA A 90 -12.01 -6.29 15.90
CA ALA A 90 -10.85 -6.03 16.74
C ALA A 90 -10.63 -7.22 17.68
N LYS A 91 -9.50 -7.89 17.54
CA LYS A 91 -9.13 -9.02 18.41
C LYS A 91 -8.77 -8.52 19.79
N ASP A 92 -9.36 -9.15 20.79
CA ASP A 92 -9.20 -8.81 22.20
C ASP A 92 -8.20 -9.74 22.89
N PHE A 93 -6.97 -9.27 23.04
CA PHE A 93 -5.92 -10.03 23.69
C PHE A 93 -6.22 -10.39 25.16
N THR A 94 -7.13 -9.66 25.81
CA THR A 94 -7.52 -9.94 27.21
C THR A 94 -8.31 -11.25 27.35
N VAL A 95 -8.90 -11.74 26.23
CA VAL A 95 -9.69 -12.98 26.20
C VAL A 95 -8.93 -14.05 25.42
N PHE A 96 -8.42 -15.05 26.12
CA PHE A 96 -7.63 -16.16 25.56
C PHE A 96 -6.47 -15.72 24.65
N GLY A 97 -5.85 -14.55 24.95
CA GLY A 97 -4.80 -13.98 24.11
C GLY A 97 -5.26 -13.62 22.69
N GLY A 98 -6.54 -13.30 22.49
CA GLY A 98 -7.10 -12.97 21.18
C GLY A 98 -7.12 -14.15 20.20
N SER A 99 -6.84 -15.39 20.66
CA SER A 99 -6.70 -16.56 19.79
C SER A 99 -7.99 -16.90 19.06
N LEU A 100 -7.84 -17.31 17.80
CA LEU A 100 -8.96 -17.65 16.94
C LEU A 100 -9.53 -19.03 17.25
N SER A 101 -10.79 -19.05 17.67
CA SER A 101 -11.65 -20.22 17.83
C SER A 101 -12.58 -20.36 16.62
N GLU A 102 -13.33 -21.45 16.54
CA GLU A 102 -14.41 -21.60 15.57
C GLU A 102 -15.41 -20.43 15.65
N THR A 103 -15.88 -20.10 16.85
CA THR A 103 -16.87 -19.05 17.09
C THR A 103 -16.32 -17.64 16.83
N HIS A 104 -15.08 -17.41 17.26
CA HIS A 104 -14.34 -16.17 16.94
C HIS A 104 -14.26 -15.97 15.41
N ALA A 105 -13.89 -17.02 14.67
CA ALA A 105 -13.84 -16.97 13.20
C ALA A 105 -15.23 -16.70 12.60
N GLN A 106 -16.28 -17.35 13.09
CA GLN A 106 -17.66 -17.13 12.61
C GLN A 106 -18.12 -15.68 12.76
N LYS A 107 -17.71 -15.00 13.83
CA LYS A 107 -17.98 -13.57 14.00
C LYS A 107 -17.26 -12.72 12.93
N ILE A 108 -15.97 -13.00 12.68
CA ILE A 108 -15.21 -12.30 11.64
C ILE A 108 -15.82 -12.59 10.26
N ASN A 109 -16.12 -13.83 9.93
CA ASN A 109 -16.74 -14.25 8.67
C ASN A 109 -18.04 -13.49 8.42
N LYS A 110 -18.90 -13.37 9.44
CA LYS A 110 -20.14 -12.61 9.35
C LYS A 110 -19.90 -11.15 8.95
N ILE A 111 -18.92 -10.51 9.58
CA ILE A 111 -18.56 -9.11 9.27
C ILE A 111 -17.98 -8.98 7.86
N GLN A 112 -17.13 -9.91 7.42
CA GLN A 112 -16.61 -9.94 6.06
C GLN A 112 -17.74 -10.11 5.02
N ASP A 113 -18.67 -11.03 5.28
CA ASP A 113 -19.84 -11.25 4.41
C ASP A 113 -20.74 -10.01 4.35
N MET A 114 -20.94 -9.33 5.47
CA MET A 114 -21.71 -8.09 5.53
C MET A 114 -21.01 -6.95 4.78
N ALA A 115 -19.70 -6.80 4.95
CA ALA A 115 -18.90 -5.82 4.23
C ALA A 115 -19.00 -6.01 2.72
N LEU A 116 -18.84 -7.24 2.24
CA LEU A 116 -18.98 -7.58 0.83
C LEU A 116 -20.41 -7.29 0.28
N LYS A 117 -21.45 -7.73 1.00
CA LYS A 117 -22.85 -7.49 0.59
C LYS A 117 -23.20 -6.00 0.54
N ASN A 118 -22.69 -5.22 1.47
CA ASN A 118 -22.92 -3.79 1.53
C ASN A 118 -21.90 -2.96 0.72
N ARG A 119 -20.91 -3.65 0.11
CA ARG A 119 -19.85 -3.01 -0.70
C ARG A 119 -19.13 -1.90 0.07
N THR A 120 -18.72 -2.20 1.29
CA THR A 120 -18.17 -1.27 2.28
C THR A 120 -16.78 -1.75 2.71
N PRO A 121 -15.81 -0.86 2.93
CA PRO A 121 -14.48 -1.25 3.39
C PRO A 121 -14.51 -2.00 4.72
N ILE A 122 -13.50 -2.83 4.96
CA ILE A 122 -13.32 -3.57 6.19
C ILE A 122 -11.94 -3.31 6.80
N ILE A 123 -11.90 -3.09 8.11
CA ILE A 123 -10.68 -2.87 8.87
C ILE A 123 -10.58 -3.94 9.96
N GLY A 124 -9.47 -4.67 9.99
CA GLY A 124 -9.14 -5.64 11.04
C GLY A 124 -8.03 -5.11 11.96
N LEU A 125 -8.26 -5.16 13.26
CA LEU A 125 -7.27 -4.86 14.30
C LEU A 125 -6.79 -6.17 14.91
N PHE A 126 -5.49 -6.47 14.75
CA PHE A 126 -4.89 -7.75 15.10
C PHE A 126 -4.06 -7.62 16.38
N ASP A 127 -4.39 -8.45 17.35
CA ASP A 127 -3.66 -8.60 18.62
C ASP A 127 -3.94 -10.00 19.17
N ALA A 128 -3.20 -11.01 18.65
CA ALA A 128 -3.54 -12.41 18.90
C ALA A 128 -2.36 -13.35 18.85
N GLY A 129 -2.43 -14.40 19.68
CA GLY A 129 -1.44 -15.46 19.73
C GLY A 129 -1.61 -16.59 18.70
N GLY A 130 -2.50 -16.43 17.70
CA GLY A 130 -2.74 -17.46 16.68
C GLY A 130 -3.99 -18.32 16.96
N ALA A 131 -3.95 -19.60 16.56
CA ALA A 131 -5.08 -20.53 16.74
C ALA A 131 -5.29 -20.90 18.20
N ARG A 132 -6.56 -21.03 18.63
CA ARG A 132 -6.92 -21.58 19.94
C ARG A 132 -6.70 -23.09 19.94
N ILE A 133 -5.61 -23.54 20.54
CA ILE A 133 -5.11 -24.92 20.46
C ILE A 133 -6.14 -25.91 21.00
N GLN A 134 -6.90 -25.52 22.02
CA GLN A 134 -7.92 -26.34 22.65
C GLN A 134 -9.06 -26.76 21.72
N GLU A 135 -9.27 -26.04 20.62
CA GLU A 135 -10.31 -26.33 19.63
C GLU A 135 -9.79 -27.11 18.42
N GLY A 136 -8.47 -27.37 18.36
CA GLY A 136 -7.88 -28.23 17.34
C GLY A 136 -8.18 -27.77 15.91
N VAL A 137 -8.62 -28.70 15.06
CA VAL A 137 -8.88 -28.46 13.62
C VAL A 137 -10.02 -27.47 13.36
N ALA A 138 -10.94 -27.27 14.30
CA ALA A 138 -12.02 -26.30 14.16
C ALA A 138 -11.49 -24.85 14.07
N ALA A 139 -10.43 -24.52 14.81
CA ALA A 139 -9.72 -23.25 14.69
C ALA A 139 -9.08 -23.10 13.31
N LEU A 140 -8.46 -24.16 12.76
CA LEU A 140 -7.87 -24.12 11.42
C LEU A 140 -8.93 -23.95 10.33
N GLY A 141 -10.07 -24.62 10.44
CA GLY A 141 -11.22 -24.43 9.55
C GLY A 141 -11.69 -22.97 9.56
N GLY A 142 -11.75 -22.36 10.75
CA GLY A 142 -12.08 -20.94 10.91
C GLY A 142 -11.12 -20.02 10.16
N TYR A 143 -9.81 -20.25 10.23
CA TYR A 143 -8.84 -19.49 9.42
C TYR A 143 -9.08 -19.66 7.93
N GLY A 144 -9.28 -20.88 7.44
CA GLY A 144 -9.55 -21.13 6.02
C GLY A 144 -10.75 -20.35 5.49
N GLU A 145 -11.80 -20.25 6.29
CA GLU A 145 -13.01 -19.47 5.93
C GLU A 145 -12.75 -17.95 5.92
N VAL A 146 -11.93 -17.42 6.84
CA VAL A 146 -11.50 -16.02 6.83
C VAL A 146 -10.67 -15.73 5.57
N PHE A 147 -9.72 -16.61 5.25
CA PHE A 147 -8.85 -16.45 4.07
C PHE A 147 -9.64 -16.44 2.76
N GLN A 148 -10.60 -17.34 2.62
CA GLN A 148 -11.48 -17.37 1.44
C GLN A 148 -12.18 -16.03 1.23
N ARG A 149 -12.68 -15.42 2.31
CA ARG A 149 -13.38 -14.13 2.24
C ARG A 149 -12.42 -12.96 1.95
N ASN A 150 -11.18 -12.99 2.44
CA ASN A 150 -10.17 -12.03 2.04
C ASN A 150 -9.94 -12.07 0.51
N VAL A 151 -9.84 -13.28 -0.07
CA VAL A 151 -9.67 -13.45 -1.52
C VAL A 151 -10.88 -12.93 -2.29
N LEU A 152 -12.11 -13.25 -1.86
CA LEU A 152 -13.34 -12.79 -2.50
C LEU A 152 -13.51 -11.25 -2.41
N ALA A 153 -13.01 -10.64 -1.35
CA ALA A 153 -13.06 -9.19 -1.14
C ALA A 153 -11.97 -8.42 -1.91
N SER A 154 -10.90 -9.10 -2.29
CA SER A 154 -9.76 -8.49 -2.97
C SER A 154 -10.16 -7.82 -4.29
N GLY A 155 -9.85 -6.53 -4.44
CA GLY A 155 -10.22 -5.72 -5.59
C GLY A 155 -11.72 -5.39 -5.66
N VAL A 156 -12.53 -5.75 -4.65
CA VAL A 156 -13.97 -5.42 -4.57
C VAL A 156 -14.23 -4.34 -3.52
N ILE A 157 -13.71 -4.52 -2.33
CA ILE A 157 -13.75 -3.55 -1.23
C ILE A 157 -12.34 -3.36 -0.65
N PRO A 158 -11.96 -2.15 -0.21
CA PRO A 158 -10.71 -1.95 0.51
C PRO A 158 -10.66 -2.76 1.80
N GLN A 159 -9.54 -3.44 2.02
CA GLN A 159 -9.25 -4.24 3.19
C GLN A 159 -7.99 -3.69 3.88
N ILE A 160 -8.09 -3.29 5.14
CA ILE A 160 -7.00 -2.69 5.90
C ILE A 160 -6.75 -3.52 7.16
N SER A 161 -5.50 -3.84 7.44
CA SER A 161 -5.07 -4.56 8.62
C SER A 161 -4.14 -3.71 9.47
N VAL A 162 -4.39 -3.66 10.78
CA VAL A 162 -3.53 -2.97 11.74
C VAL A 162 -3.06 -3.96 12.78
N ILE A 163 -1.76 -4.19 12.83
CA ILE A 163 -1.13 -5.14 13.76
C ILE A 163 -0.71 -4.38 15.00
N MET A 164 -1.40 -4.64 16.09
CA MET A 164 -1.31 -3.86 17.34
C MET A 164 -0.85 -4.72 18.53
N GLY A 165 -0.38 -5.90 18.25
CA GLY A 165 0.15 -6.86 19.19
C GLY A 165 0.77 -8.05 18.45
N PRO A 166 0.94 -9.20 19.12
CA PRO A 166 1.34 -10.42 18.45
C PRO A 166 0.37 -10.78 17.31
N CYS A 167 0.94 -11.25 16.19
CA CYS A 167 0.21 -11.83 15.08
C CYS A 167 1.08 -13.00 14.57
N ALA A 168 0.74 -14.24 14.92
CA ALA A 168 1.61 -15.38 14.71
C ALA A 168 0.88 -16.58 14.10
N GLY A 169 1.64 -17.44 13.43
CA GLY A 169 1.12 -18.65 12.82
C GLY A 169 0.11 -18.36 11.72
N GLY A 170 -1.02 -19.03 11.72
CA GLY A 170 -2.10 -18.83 10.74
C GLY A 170 -2.64 -17.41 10.69
N ASP A 171 -2.49 -16.65 11.76
CA ASP A 171 -3.04 -15.28 11.87
C ASP A 171 -2.37 -14.27 10.93
N VAL A 172 -1.15 -14.54 10.46
CA VAL A 172 -0.41 -13.63 9.56
C VAL A 172 -0.93 -13.62 8.13
N TYR A 173 -1.60 -14.68 7.68
CA TYR A 173 -1.97 -14.82 6.28
C TYR A 173 -3.18 -13.96 5.90
N SER A 174 -4.12 -13.75 6.82
CA SER A 174 -5.25 -12.85 6.57
C SER A 174 -4.77 -11.41 6.28
N PRO A 175 -3.96 -10.76 7.15
CA PRO A 175 -3.38 -9.46 6.83
C PRO A 175 -2.58 -9.45 5.52
N ALA A 176 -1.78 -10.49 5.27
CA ALA A 176 -0.95 -10.58 4.06
C ALA A 176 -1.76 -10.55 2.75
N MET A 177 -3.05 -10.89 2.79
CA MET A 177 -3.97 -10.84 1.65
C MET A 177 -4.78 -9.54 1.58
N THR A 178 -4.66 -8.65 2.56
CA THR A 178 -5.33 -7.34 2.55
C THR A 178 -4.54 -6.30 1.75
N ASP A 179 -5.14 -5.14 1.52
CA ASP A 179 -4.57 -4.11 0.67
C ASP A 179 -3.48 -3.30 1.37
N PHE A 180 -3.67 -2.99 2.66
CA PHE A 180 -2.73 -2.22 3.48
C PHE A 180 -2.53 -2.86 4.84
N ILE A 181 -1.28 -2.85 5.30
CA ILE A 181 -0.88 -3.38 6.61
C ILE A 181 -0.09 -2.32 7.36
N TYR A 182 -0.55 -1.95 8.55
CA TYR A 182 0.15 -1.05 9.47
C TYR A 182 0.55 -1.77 10.74
N MET A 183 1.68 -1.38 11.32
CA MET A 183 2.21 -1.99 12.54
C MET A 183 2.51 -0.93 13.60
N VAL A 184 2.43 -1.32 14.87
CA VAL A 184 2.89 -0.52 16.01
C VAL A 184 4.25 -1.00 16.44
N ARG A 185 5.24 -0.08 16.57
CA ARG A 185 6.61 -0.42 16.98
C ARG A 185 6.65 -0.99 18.38
N ASP A 186 7.59 -1.88 18.63
CA ASP A 186 7.93 -2.48 19.93
C ASP A 186 6.81 -3.29 20.60
N THR A 187 5.58 -3.21 20.13
CA THR A 187 4.44 -3.93 20.70
C THR A 187 3.78 -4.91 19.73
N SER A 188 4.06 -4.81 18.44
CA SER A 188 3.48 -5.67 17.41
C SER A 188 4.53 -6.49 16.68
N TYR A 189 4.17 -7.72 16.36
CA TYR A 189 5.05 -8.67 15.67
C TYR A 189 4.25 -9.51 14.70
N MET A 190 4.85 -9.80 13.53
CA MET A 190 4.31 -10.77 12.56
C MET A 190 5.37 -11.80 12.25
N PHE A 191 5.07 -13.09 12.44
CA PHE A 191 5.93 -14.19 12.01
C PHE A 191 5.13 -15.49 11.90
N VAL A 192 5.57 -16.38 11.01
CA VAL A 192 4.95 -17.71 10.87
C VAL A 192 5.17 -18.54 12.15
N THR A 193 6.40 -18.51 12.67
CA THR A 193 6.78 -19.16 13.92
C THR A 193 7.63 -18.21 14.75
N GLY A 194 7.42 -18.23 16.09
CA GLY A 194 8.13 -17.35 17.00
C GLY A 194 9.61 -17.72 17.24
N PRO A 195 10.35 -16.86 17.96
CA PRO A 195 11.79 -17.04 18.22
C PRO A 195 12.21 -18.38 18.79
N ASP A 196 11.40 -18.97 19.68
CA ASP A 196 11.71 -20.27 20.31
C ASP A 196 11.72 -21.41 19.29
N VAL A 197 10.78 -21.41 18.37
CA VAL A 197 10.73 -22.41 17.29
C VAL A 197 11.89 -22.21 16.31
N VAL A 198 12.17 -20.96 15.94
CA VAL A 198 13.34 -20.61 15.11
C VAL A 198 14.61 -21.13 15.74
N LYS A 199 14.84 -20.87 17.04
CA LYS A 199 15.99 -21.38 17.77
C LYS A 199 16.09 -22.92 17.75
N THR A 200 14.96 -23.58 17.93
CA THR A 200 14.92 -25.07 17.97
C THR A 200 15.23 -25.69 16.60
N VAL A 201 14.74 -25.08 15.51
CA VAL A 201 14.83 -25.65 14.16
C VAL A 201 16.08 -25.22 13.42
N THR A 202 16.47 -23.94 13.51
CA THR A 202 17.57 -23.35 12.74
C THR A 202 18.81 -23.04 13.57
N ASN A 203 18.73 -23.14 14.92
CA ASN A 203 19.75 -22.71 15.88
C ASN A 203 20.04 -21.18 15.86
N GLU A 204 19.18 -20.39 15.24
CA GLU A 204 19.29 -18.93 15.27
C GLU A 204 18.69 -18.39 16.58
N THR A 205 19.39 -17.45 17.22
CA THR A 205 18.87 -16.74 18.40
C THR A 205 18.49 -15.33 17.99
N VAL A 206 17.20 -15.05 17.99
CA VAL A 206 16.62 -13.76 17.59
C VAL A 206 15.55 -13.34 18.60
N THR A 207 15.36 -12.05 18.77
CA THR A 207 14.21 -11.50 19.51
C THR A 207 12.98 -11.46 18.60
N ALA A 208 11.79 -11.27 19.16
CA ALA A 208 10.56 -11.09 18.39
C ALA A 208 10.64 -9.85 17.49
N GLU A 209 11.24 -8.76 17.95
CA GLU A 209 11.44 -7.54 17.18
C GLU A 209 12.40 -7.76 16.00
N GLU A 210 13.51 -8.45 16.21
CA GLU A 210 14.47 -8.77 15.14
C GLU A 210 13.92 -9.76 14.11
N LEU A 211 13.03 -10.66 14.52
CA LEU A 211 12.43 -11.67 13.63
C LEU A 211 11.30 -11.08 12.79
N GLY A 212 10.39 -10.34 13.41
CA GLY A 212 9.17 -9.90 12.77
C GLY A 212 8.54 -8.64 13.36
N GLY A 213 9.34 -7.74 13.92
CA GLY A 213 8.88 -6.44 14.38
C GLY A 213 8.54 -5.47 13.24
N ALA A 214 7.92 -4.36 13.58
CA ALA A 214 7.49 -3.34 12.64
C ALA A 214 8.63 -2.82 11.77
N SER A 215 9.84 -2.65 12.34
CA SER A 215 11.03 -2.21 11.60
C SER A 215 11.43 -3.20 10.50
N VAL A 216 11.38 -4.51 10.77
CA VAL A 216 11.70 -5.55 9.79
C VAL A 216 10.71 -5.53 8.63
N HIS A 217 9.42 -5.46 8.95
CA HIS A 217 8.37 -5.56 7.94
C HIS A 217 8.18 -4.30 7.10
N THR A 218 8.59 -3.14 7.60
CA THR A 218 8.57 -1.89 6.82
C THR A 218 9.82 -1.64 6.01
N THR A 219 10.95 -2.33 6.29
CA THR A 219 12.22 -2.06 5.59
C THR A 219 12.73 -3.24 4.76
N LYS A 220 12.65 -4.47 5.30
CA LYS A 220 13.26 -5.66 4.68
C LYS A 220 12.26 -6.51 3.91
N SER A 221 11.14 -6.88 4.53
CA SER A 221 10.19 -7.83 3.94
C SER A 221 9.09 -7.19 3.08
N SER A 222 8.89 -5.89 3.19
CA SER A 222 7.80 -5.14 2.54
C SER A 222 6.37 -5.58 2.91
N ILE A 223 6.20 -6.29 4.00
CA ILE A 223 4.87 -6.75 4.43
C ILE A 223 4.04 -5.58 4.94
N ALA A 224 4.64 -4.69 5.75
CA ALA A 224 3.94 -3.55 6.33
C ALA A 224 4.16 -2.27 5.51
N ASP A 225 3.09 -1.53 5.30
CA ASP A 225 3.09 -0.27 4.54
C ASP A 225 3.52 0.93 5.39
N GLY A 226 3.41 0.83 6.72
CA GLY A 226 3.85 1.83 7.66
C GLY A 226 3.96 1.31 9.10
N ALA A 227 4.72 2.03 9.92
CA ALA A 227 4.90 1.72 11.34
C ALA A 227 4.84 2.99 12.19
N PHE A 228 4.14 2.90 13.32
CA PHE A 228 3.83 4.03 14.21
C PHE A 228 4.27 3.74 15.64
N ASP A 229 4.47 4.78 16.43
CA ASP A 229 5.04 4.65 17.77
C ASP A 229 4.02 4.14 18.82
N ASN A 230 2.72 4.29 18.52
CA ASN A 230 1.65 3.84 19.42
C ASN A 230 0.35 3.54 18.66
N ASP A 231 -0.60 2.93 19.37
CA ASP A 231 -1.91 2.54 18.85
C ASP A 231 -2.68 3.74 18.27
N ILE A 232 -2.63 4.89 18.92
CA ILE A 232 -3.39 6.08 18.53
C ILE A 232 -2.89 6.63 17.19
N GLU A 233 -1.58 6.78 17.03
CA GLU A 233 -0.99 7.26 15.77
C GLU A 233 -1.32 6.32 14.60
N ALA A 234 -1.21 5.01 14.82
CA ALA A 234 -1.56 4.02 13.80
C ALA A 234 -3.03 4.15 13.35
N LEU A 235 -3.95 4.29 14.29
CA LEU A 235 -5.38 4.41 13.99
C LEU A 235 -5.74 5.75 13.34
N LEU A 236 -5.11 6.84 13.72
CA LEU A 236 -5.30 8.14 13.07
C LEU A 236 -4.80 8.14 11.63
N GLU A 237 -3.68 7.46 11.36
CA GLU A 237 -3.18 7.32 9.98
C GLU A 237 -4.09 6.43 9.12
N VAL A 238 -4.69 5.39 9.70
CA VAL A 238 -5.73 4.59 9.02
C VAL A 238 -6.95 5.45 8.67
N ARG A 239 -7.39 6.32 9.58
CA ARG A 239 -8.47 7.29 9.29
C ARG A 239 -8.12 8.18 8.10
N ARG A 240 -6.87 8.69 8.07
CA ARG A 240 -6.35 9.51 6.96
C ARG A 240 -6.30 8.72 5.64
N LEU A 241 -5.86 7.47 5.67
CA LEU A 241 -5.88 6.60 4.49
C LEU A 241 -7.30 6.43 3.93
N VAL A 242 -8.27 6.15 4.79
CA VAL A 242 -9.67 5.96 4.40
C VAL A 242 -10.22 7.16 3.62
N ASP A 243 -9.78 8.37 3.91
CA ASP A 243 -10.22 9.58 3.20
C ASP A 243 -9.78 9.64 1.73
N PHE A 244 -8.74 8.88 1.36
CA PHE A 244 -8.31 8.75 -0.03
C PHE A 244 -9.01 7.61 -0.78
N LEU A 245 -9.57 6.63 -0.09
CA LEU A 245 -10.08 5.41 -0.70
C LEU A 245 -11.57 5.50 -1.05
N PRO A 246 -12.03 4.97 -2.19
CA PRO A 246 -13.45 4.80 -2.46
C PRO A 246 -14.04 3.71 -1.56
N ALA A 247 -15.38 3.67 -1.44
CA ALA A 247 -16.04 2.63 -0.66
C ALA A 247 -15.88 1.23 -1.26
N ASN A 248 -15.79 1.14 -2.58
CA ASN A 248 -15.65 -0.12 -3.33
C ASN A 248 -15.21 0.15 -4.77
N ASN A 249 -15.02 -0.91 -5.54
CA ASN A 249 -14.54 -0.87 -6.92
C ASN A 249 -15.52 -0.28 -7.95
N THR A 250 -16.72 0.12 -7.55
CA THR A 250 -17.70 0.78 -8.43
C THR A 250 -18.18 2.12 -7.86
N ALA A 251 -17.74 2.46 -6.66
CA ALA A 251 -18.06 3.74 -6.04
C ALA A 251 -17.22 4.87 -6.67
N GLU A 252 -17.77 6.07 -6.67
CA GLU A 252 -17.00 7.26 -6.99
C GLU A 252 -15.88 7.49 -5.97
N LEU A 253 -14.80 8.10 -6.42
CA LEU A 253 -13.72 8.53 -5.54
C LEU A 253 -14.22 9.60 -4.57
N PRO A 254 -13.74 9.59 -3.32
CA PRO A 254 -14.06 10.64 -2.38
C PRO A 254 -13.60 12.00 -2.93
N GLU A 255 -14.43 13.01 -2.77
CA GLU A 255 -14.14 14.37 -3.19
C GLU A 255 -14.03 15.27 -1.95
N LEU A 256 -12.85 15.83 -1.74
CA LEU A 256 -12.60 16.83 -0.71
C LEU A 256 -12.35 18.16 -1.41
N VAL A 257 -13.28 19.10 -1.23
CA VAL A 257 -13.15 20.42 -1.85
C VAL A 257 -11.91 21.12 -1.28
N GLY A 258 -10.83 21.13 -2.05
CA GLY A 258 -9.58 21.83 -1.75
C GLY A 258 -9.72 23.33 -2.01
N GLN A 259 -8.80 24.10 -1.45
CA GLN A 259 -8.70 25.55 -1.70
C GLN A 259 -7.66 25.87 -2.79
N ASP A 260 -6.93 24.87 -3.27
CA ASP A 260 -5.81 25.04 -4.19
C ASP A 260 -6.31 25.27 -5.63
N ASP A 261 -5.77 26.30 -6.30
CA ASP A 261 -6.13 26.62 -7.68
C ASP A 261 -5.62 25.52 -8.67
N PRO A 262 -6.52 24.87 -9.43
CA PRO A 262 -6.11 23.88 -10.45
C PRO A 262 -5.23 24.47 -11.55
N ASN A 263 -5.28 25.79 -11.76
CA ASN A 263 -4.47 26.48 -12.75
C ASN A 263 -3.17 27.07 -12.17
N ARG A 264 -2.90 26.86 -10.88
CA ARG A 264 -1.67 27.31 -10.25
C ARG A 264 -0.44 26.82 -11.02
N VAL A 265 0.53 27.70 -11.20
CA VAL A 265 1.86 27.40 -11.72
C VAL A 265 2.89 27.59 -10.61
N ASP A 266 3.95 26.82 -10.65
CA ASP A 266 5.04 26.92 -9.67
C ASP A 266 6.38 27.11 -10.37
N MET A 267 6.82 28.37 -10.42
CA MET A 267 8.06 28.76 -11.12
C MET A 267 9.32 28.10 -10.55
N SER A 268 9.27 27.62 -9.29
CA SER A 268 10.42 26.93 -8.70
C SER A 268 10.71 25.57 -9.36
N LEU A 269 9.73 24.98 -10.06
CA LEU A 269 9.94 23.76 -10.81
C LEU A 269 10.88 23.93 -12.02
N ASP A 270 11.00 25.15 -12.55
CA ASP A 270 11.90 25.43 -13.68
C ASP A 270 13.38 25.26 -13.30
N THR A 271 13.69 25.30 -12.01
CA THR A 271 15.05 25.12 -11.46
C THR A 271 15.21 23.90 -10.55
N LEU A 272 14.19 23.05 -10.49
CA LEU A 272 14.20 21.84 -9.63
C LEU A 272 15.25 20.83 -10.12
N ILE A 273 15.33 20.61 -11.43
CA ILE A 273 16.32 19.72 -12.02
C ILE A 273 17.66 20.42 -12.10
N PRO A 274 18.71 19.88 -11.44
CA PRO A 274 20.06 20.45 -11.56
C PRO A 274 20.62 20.36 -13.00
N ASP A 275 21.43 21.34 -13.41
CA ASP A 275 22.09 21.35 -14.72
C ASP A 275 22.99 20.12 -14.94
N SER A 276 23.57 19.59 -13.88
CA SER A 276 24.37 18.36 -13.95
C SER A 276 23.47 17.14 -13.92
N ALA A 277 23.50 16.33 -14.96
CA ALA A 277 22.73 15.08 -15.09
C ALA A 277 23.01 14.04 -13.96
N ASN A 278 24.14 14.20 -13.23
CA ASN A 278 24.52 13.30 -12.15
C ASN A 278 24.16 13.85 -10.76
N LYS A 279 23.69 15.10 -10.65
CA LYS A 279 23.26 15.66 -9.38
C LYS A 279 21.82 15.26 -9.09
N PRO A 280 21.54 14.58 -7.97
CA PRO A 280 20.19 14.18 -7.62
C PRO A 280 19.34 15.37 -7.17
N TYR A 281 18.02 15.21 -7.24
CA TYR A 281 17.02 16.08 -6.64
C TYR A 281 15.95 15.21 -5.96
N ASP A 282 15.18 15.79 -5.04
CA ASP A 282 14.11 15.07 -4.36
C ASP A 282 12.81 15.16 -5.17
N VAL A 283 12.35 14.02 -5.69
CA VAL A 283 11.10 13.95 -6.46
C VAL A 283 9.87 14.27 -5.60
N LYS A 284 9.95 14.11 -4.28
CA LYS A 284 8.85 14.46 -3.36
C LYS A 284 8.52 15.95 -3.41
N GLU A 285 9.49 16.80 -3.70
CA GLU A 285 9.26 18.23 -3.91
C GLU A 285 8.38 18.47 -5.15
N LEU A 286 8.63 17.78 -6.26
CA LEU A 286 7.77 17.83 -7.44
C LEU A 286 6.35 17.33 -7.14
N ILE A 287 6.25 16.20 -6.43
CA ILE A 287 4.97 15.59 -6.07
C ILE A 287 4.12 16.57 -5.27
N THR A 288 4.66 17.10 -4.18
CA THR A 288 3.93 18.01 -3.28
C THR A 288 3.56 19.34 -3.97
N LYS A 289 4.42 19.87 -4.85
CA LYS A 289 4.11 21.06 -5.65
C LYS A 289 3.06 20.82 -6.74
N THR A 290 2.85 19.57 -7.13
CA THR A 290 1.83 19.21 -8.12
C THR A 290 0.46 18.98 -7.47
N LEU A 291 0.42 18.34 -6.32
CA LEU A 291 -0.81 17.95 -5.63
C LEU A 291 -1.52 19.12 -4.94
N ASP A 292 -2.80 18.93 -4.65
CA ASP A 292 -3.60 19.87 -3.86
C ASP A 292 -3.03 20.01 -2.45
N ASP A 293 -2.95 21.23 -1.96
CA ASP A 293 -2.53 21.59 -0.60
C ASP A 293 -1.16 20.98 -0.18
N SER A 294 -0.37 20.52 -1.14
CA SER A 294 0.88 19.77 -0.92
C SER A 294 0.68 18.49 -0.09
N ASP A 295 -0.55 17.97 -0.02
CA ASP A 295 -0.89 16.79 0.77
C ASP A 295 -0.56 15.50 -0.02
N PHE A 296 0.42 14.77 0.51
CA PHE A 296 0.86 13.49 -0.06
C PHE A 296 0.89 12.41 1.03
N PHE A 297 0.16 11.33 0.79
CA PHE A 297 0.14 10.14 1.64
C PHE A 297 1.04 9.07 1.04
N GLU A 298 2.29 9.01 1.49
CA GLU A 298 3.26 8.04 0.99
C GLU A 298 3.03 6.65 1.56
N VAL A 299 3.07 5.62 0.71
CA VAL A 299 2.92 4.21 1.06
C VAL A 299 4.30 3.54 0.98
N GLN A 300 4.64 2.72 1.98
CA GLN A 300 5.95 2.01 2.05
C GLN A 300 7.16 2.94 1.94
N GLU A 301 7.14 4.09 2.60
CA GLU A 301 8.22 5.09 2.52
C GLU A 301 9.62 4.49 2.76
N LYS A 302 9.73 3.55 3.71
CA LYS A 302 11.03 2.97 4.15
C LYS A 302 11.48 1.76 3.35
N HIS A 303 10.62 1.23 2.46
CA HIS A 303 10.96 0.10 1.60
C HIS A 303 11.13 0.56 0.16
N ALA A 304 12.17 0.06 -0.52
CA ALA A 304 12.45 0.40 -1.92
C ALA A 304 12.33 1.93 -2.19
N ALA A 305 13.06 2.73 -1.43
CA ALA A 305 12.94 4.19 -1.45
C ALA A 305 13.42 4.83 -2.77
N ASN A 306 13.99 4.05 -3.69
CA ASN A 306 14.30 4.43 -5.07
C ASN A 306 13.05 4.60 -5.94
N ILE A 307 11.87 4.16 -5.45
CA ILE A 307 10.57 4.48 -6.02
C ILE A 307 9.61 4.96 -4.93
N VAL A 308 8.90 6.05 -5.22
CA VAL A 308 7.90 6.66 -4.34
C VAL A 308 6.52 6.32 -4.88
N VAL A 309 5.65 5.80 -4.01
CA VAL A 309 4.24 5.57 -4.32
C VAL A 309 3.35 6.13 -3.21
N GLY A 310 2.19 6.63 -3.55
CA GLY A 310 1.27 7.18 -2.55
C GLY A 310 0.06 7.86 -3.16
N PHE A 311 -0.79 8.37 -2.30
CA PHE A 311 -2.02 9.05 -2.67
C PHE A 311 -1.89 10.57 -2.47
N GLY A 312 -2.56 11.31 -3.31
CA GLY A 312 -2.78 12.73 -3.17
C GLY A 312 -4.12 13.12 -3.79
N ARG A 313 -4.36 14.42 -3.93
CA ARG A 313 -5.56 14.91 -4.59
C ARG A 313 -5.22 15.88 -5.72
N MET A 314 -6.07 15.86 -6.73
CA MET A 314 -6.09 16.84 -7.80
C MET A 314 -7.54 17.31 -8.01
N GLU A 315 -7.78 18.59 -7.85
CA GLU A 315 -9.13 19.18 -7.83
C GLU A 315 -10.07 18.46 -6.83
N GLY A 316 -9.53 18.14 -5.64
CA GLY A 316 -10.25 17.49 -4.55
C GLY A 316 -10.39 15.97 -4.69
N ARG A 317 -10.04 15.38 -5.82
CA ARG A 317 -10.19 13.93 -6.09
C ARG A 317 -8.90 13.17 -5.91
N THR A 318 -9.00 11.97 -5.36
CA THR A 318 -7.86 11.09 -5.16
C THR A 318 -7.17 10.73 -6.47
N VAL A 319 -5.85 10.78 -6.44
CA VAL A 319 -4.95 10.27 -7.47
C VAL A 319 -3.87 9.42 -6.82
N GLY A 320 -3.42 8.38 -7.52
CA GLY A 320 -2.21 7.65 -7.18
C GLY A 320 -1.00 8.27 -7.85
N VAL A 321 0.11 8.34 -7.16
CA VAL A 321 1.39 8.84 -7.67
C VAL A 321 2.41 7.72 -7.64
N VAL A 322 3.15 7.56 -8.73
CA VAL A 322 4.33 6.68 -8.83
C VAL A 322 5.49 7.51 -9.37
N ALA A 323 6.62 7.53 -8.68
CA ALA A 323 7.74 8.37 -9.09
C ALA A 323 9.09 7.69 -8.82
N ASN A 324 10.03 7.79 -9.76
CA ASN A 324 11.42 7.42 -9.49
C ASN A 324 12.05 8.46 -8.55
N GLN A 325 12.81 8.02 -7.54
CA GLN A 325 13.51 8.89 -6.60
C GLN A 325 15.01 8.95 -6.92
N PRO A 326 15.48 10.01 -7.60
CA PRO A 326 16.89 10.11 -8.00
C PRO A 326 17.87 10.16 -6.84
N MET A 327 17.42 10.54 -5.64
CA MET A 327 18.27 10.58 -4.45
C MET A 327 18.67 9.19 -3.95
N VAL A 328 17.93 8.15 -4.34
CA VAL A 328 18.18 6.77 -3.91
C VAL A 328 18.46 5.93 -5.14
N LEU A 329 19.65 5.32 -5.22
CA LEU A 329 20.09 4.50 -6.34
C LEU A 329 19.85 5.16 -7.71
N ALA A 330 19.97 6.50 -7.80
CA ALA A 330 19.70 7.28 -9.00
C ALA A 330 18.30 7.03 -9.64
N GLY A 331 17.33 6.53 -8.90
CA GLY A 331 15.99 6.22 -9.40
C GLY A 331 15.89 4.93 -10.24
N VAL A 332 16.89 4.06 -10.22
CA VAL A 332 16.83 2.78 -10.98
C VAL A 332 15.68 1.91 -10.51
N LEU A 333 15.19 1.04 -11.38
CA LEU A 333 14.29 -0.04 -11.00
C LEU A 333 15.07 -1.28 -10.59
N ASP A 334 14.85 -1.75 -9.37
CA ASP A 334 15.27 -3.05 -8.89
C ASP A 334 14.07 -3.96 -8.64
N SER A 335 14.31 -5.15 -8.13
CA SER A 335 13.25 -6.13 -7.84
C SER A 335 12.23 -5.59 -6.84
N ASP A 336 12.69 -4.90 -5.80
CA ASP A 336 11.82 -4.38 -4.75
C ASP A 336 11.01 -3.17 -5.21
N ALA A 337 11.62 -2.22 -5.91
CA ALA A 337 10.92 -1.10 -6.52
C ALA A 337 9.85 -1.54 -7.51
N SER A 338 10.17 -2.55 -8.33
CA SER A 338 9.24 -3.13 -9.30
C SER A 338 8.02 -3.77 -8.63
N ARG A 339 8.23 -4.54 -7.55
CA ARG A 339 7.13 -5.15 -6.77
C ARG A 339 6.27 -4.12 -6.06
N LYS A 340 6.89 -3.15 -5.38
CA LYS A 340 6.21 -2.04 -4.70
C LYS A 340 5.31 -1.26 -5.66
N ALA A 341 5.86 -0.82 -6.78
CA ALA A 341 5.10 -0.05 -7.76
C ALA A 341 4.01 -0.89 -8.44
N ALA A 342 4.29 -2.15 -8.79
CA ALA A 342 3.30 -3.03 -9.41
C ALA A 342 2.08 -3.26 -8.50
N ARG A 343 2.31 -3.51 -7.20
CA ARG A 343 1.25 -3.67 -6.21
C ARG A 343 0.39 -2.42 -6.12
N PHE A 344 1.02 -1.25 -6.05
CA PHE A 344 0.34 0.03 -5.94
C PHE A 344 -0.48 0.37 -7.20
N VAL A 345 0.09 0.17 -8.40
CA VAL A 345 -0.62 0.39 -9.67
C VAL A 345 -1.85 -0.51 -9.77
N ARG A 346 -1.74 -1.79 -9.41
CA ARG A 346 -2.89 -2.72 -9.41
C ARG A 346 -3.97 -2.30 -8.43
N PHE A 347 -3.58 -1.85 -7.23
CA PHE A 347 -4.54 -1.31 -6.27
C PHE A 347 -5.29 -0.11 -6.85
N CYS A 348 -4.58 0.86 -7.43
CA CYS A 348 -5.20 2.02 -8.06
C CYS A 348 -6.19 1.60 -9.16
N ASP A 349 -5.81 0.64 -10.00
CA ASP A 349 -6.68 0.16 -11.07
C ASP A 349 -7.93 -0.57 -10.55
N CYS A 350 -7.79 -1.41 -9.51
CA CYS A 350 -8.92 -2.08 -8.87
C CYS A 350 -9.98 -1.09 -8.35
N PHE A 351 -9.56 0.08 -7.91
CA PHE A 351 -10.41 1.06 -7.25
C PHE A 351 -10.63 2.35 -8.04
N ASN A 352 -10.38 2.32 -9.35
CA ASN A 352 -10.60 3.42 -10.29
C ASN A 352 -9.85 4.72 -9.94
N ILE A 353 -8.69 4.59 -9.30
CA ILE A 353 -7.85 5.74 -8.92
C ILE A 353 -6.91 6.08 -10.11
N PRO A 354 -7.02 7.28 -10.70
CA PRO A 354 -6.11 7.71 -11.76
C PRO A 354 -4.66 7.75 -11.29
N ILE A 355 -3.73 7.48 -12.18
CA ILE A 355 -2.30 7.38 -11.85
C ILE A 355 -1.51 8.50 -12.55
N ILE A 356 -0.72 9.22 -11.77
CA ILE A 356 0.29 10.18 -12.22
C ILE A 356 1.65 9.54 -12.03
N THR A 357 2.43 9.44 -13.10
CA THR A 357 3.78 8.86 -13.07
C THR A 357 4.83 9.91 -13.39
N PHE A 358 5.77 10.15 -12.48
CA PHE A 358 6.95 11.00 -12.71
C PHE A 358 8.15 10.11 -12.99
N VAL A 359 8.81 10.35 -14.13
CA VAL A 359 9.87 9.47 -14.64
C VAL A 359 11.22 10.17 -14.63
N ASP A 360 12.15 9.61 -13.89
CA ASP A 360 13.59 9.85 -13.96
C ASP A 360 14.31 8.53 -13.67
N VAL A 361 14.44 7.68 -14.69
CA VAL A 361 14.90 6.31 -14.55
C VAL A 361 16.03 6.00 -15.55
N PRO A 362 17.26 5.70 -15.05
CA PRO A 362 18.38 5.35 -15.93
C PRO A 362 18.34 3.90 -16.44
N GLY A 363 17.44 3.07 -15.94
CA GLY A 363 17.31 1.67 -16.32
C GLY A 363 16.95 0.76 -15.16
N PHE A 364 17.05 -0.55 -15.38
CA PHE A 364 17.01 -1.56 -14.33
C PHE A 364 18.40 -1.72 -13.69
N LEU A 365 18.41 -2.04 -12.37
CA LEU A 365 19.66 -2.22 -11.62
C LEU A 365 20.39 -3.48 -12.10
N PRO A 366 21.62 -3.38 -12.66
CA PRO A 366 22.38 -4.54 -13.08
C PRO A 366 23.02 -5.25 -11.88
N GLY A 367 23.40 -6.50 -12.09
CA GLY A 367 24.22 -7.26 -11.16
C GLY A 367 23.64 -8.63 -10.82
N THR A 368 24.52 -9.55 -10.42
CA THR A 368 24.17 -10.96 -10.16
C THR A 368 23.12 -11.12 -9.07
N ALA A 369 23.16 -10.28 -8.03
CA ALA A 369 22.16 -10.31 -6.95
C ALA A 369 20.75 -10.01 -7.47
N GLN A 370 20.61 -9.05 -8.38
CA GLN A 370 19.33 -8.71 -9.00
C GLN A 370 18.88 -9.80 -9.99
N GLU A 371 19.77 -10.27 -10.84
CA GLU A 371 19.46 -11.35 -11.80
C GLU A 371 19.03 -12.64 -11.08
N TYR A 372 19.80 -13.08 -10.07
CA TYR A 372 19.46 -14.27 -9.28
C TYR A 372 18.22 -14.05 -8.40
N GLY A 373 17.98 -12.83 -7.94
CA GLY A 373 16.77 -12.42 -7.22
C GLY A 373 15.53 -12.32 -8.11
N GLY A 374 15.63 -12.58 -9.42
CA GLY A 374 14.49 -12.61 -10.34
C GLY A 374 14.07 -11.24 -10.87
N LEU A 375 15.00 -10.30 -11.07
CA LEU A 375 14.73 -8.96 -11.60
C LEU A 375 13.84 -8.97 -12.83
N ILE A 376 14.10 -9.88 -13.79
CA ILE A 376 13.30 -10.03 -15.01
C ILE A 376 11.83 -10.29 -14.68
N LYS A 377 11.57 -11.22 -13.76
CA LYS A 377 10.22 -11.57 -13.32
C LYS A 377 9.54 -10.43 -12.57
N HIS A 378 10.27 -9.76 -11.68
CA HIS A 378 9.74 -8.65 -10.91
C HIS A 378 9.54 -7.38 -11.74
N GLY A 379 10.44 -7.07 -12.66
CA GLY A 379 10.26 -6.00 -13.63
C GLY A 379 9.05 -6.24 -14.55
N ALA A 380 8.84 -7.50 -14.96
CA ALA A 380 7.66 -7.88 -15.73
C ALA A 380 6.34 -7.66 -14.97
N LYS A 381 6.31 -7.74 -13.63
CA LYS A 381 5.11 -7.42 -12.84
C LYS A 381 4.70 -5.97 -12.99
N LEU A 382 5.65 -5.04 -12.96
CA LEU A 382 5.36 -3.62 -13.11
C LEU A 382 4.89 -3.30 -14.53
N LEU A 383 5.55 -3.86 -15.53
CA LEU A 383 5.13 -3.76 -16.93
C LEU A 383 3.70 -4.28 -17.10
N PHE A 384 3.41 -5.45 -16.55
CA PHE A 384 2.09 -6.06 -16.61
C PHE A 384 1.03 -5.18 -15.95
N ALA A 385 1.29 -4.68 -14.73
CA ALA A 385 0.37 -3.83 -14.00
C ALA A 385 0.00 -2.56 -14.78
N TYR A 386 0.97 -1.86 -15.36
CA TYR A 386 0.70 -0.68 -16.17
C TYR A 386 -0.01 -0.98 -17.49
N ALA A 387 0.37 -2.07 -18.17
CA ALA A 387 -0.25 -2.45 -19.43
C ALA A 387 -1.71 -2.90 -19.23
N GLU A 388 -2.02 -3.56 -18.12
CA GLU A 388 -3.37 -4.01 -17.80
C GLU A 388 -4.27 -2.90 -17.28
N ALA A 389 -3.72 -1.92 -16.56
CA ALA A 389 -4.48 -0.86 -15.92
C ALA A 389 -5.33 -0.06 -16.91
N THR A 390 -6.61 0.07 -16.58
CA THR A 390 -7.63 0.75 -17.39
C THR A 390 -7.91 2.18 -16.94
N VAL A 391 -7.48 2.55 -15.74
CA VAL A 391 -7.62 3.91 -15.20
C VAL A 391 -6.86 4.96 -16.03
N PRO A 392 -7.21 6.25 -15.93
CA PRO A 392 -6.42 7.32 -16.51
C PRO A 392 -4.95 7.25 -16.06
N LYS A 393 -4.03 7.31 -17.02
CA LYS A 393 -2.58 7.29 -16.79
C LYS A 393 -1.93 8.49 -17.43
N ILE A 394 -1.35 9.35 -16.61
CA ILE A 394 -0.65 10.56 -17.03
C ILE A 394 0.81 10.40 -16.64
N THR A 395 1.71 10.56 -17.61
CA THR A 395 3.15 10.39 -17.41
C THR A 395 3.88 11.68 -17.68
N ILE A 396 4.79 12.06 -16.80
CA ILE A 396 5.66 13.22 -16.95
C ILE A 396 7.11 12.75 -16.87
N ILE A 397 7.83 12.81 -17.97
CA ILE A 397 9.27 12.49 -18.03
C ILE A 397 10.03 13.76 -17.67
N THR A 398 10.66 13.76 -16.51
CA THR A 398 11.35 14.94 -15.99
C THR A 398 12.81 15.00 -16.42
N ARG A 399 13.49 13.84 -16.48
CA ARG A 399 14.88 13.75 -16.89
C ARG A 399 15.14 12.45 -17.64
N LYS A 400 15.79 11.45 -17.05
CA LYS A 400 16.15 10.19 -17.71
C LYS A 400 14.97 9.27 -17.93
N ALA A 401 14.91 8.63 -19.09
CA ALA A 401 13.99 7.56 -19.41
C ALA A 401 14.68 6.60 -20.38
N TYR A 402 15.44 5.62 -19.85
CA TYR A 402 16.33 4.79 -20.65
C TYR A 402 15.91 3.34 -20.74
N GLY A 403 16.05 2.76 -21.92
CA GLY A 403 15.88 1.33 -22.19
C GLY A 403 14.48 0.83 -21.85
N GLY A 404 14.39 -0.43 -21.44
CA GLY A 404 13.11 -1.04 -21.04
C GLY A 404 12.42 -0.38 -19.86
N ALA A 405 13.15 0.37 -19.02
CA ALA A 405 12.57 1.12 -17.93
C ALA A 405 11.73 2.32 -18.44
N TYR A 406 12.08 2.92 -19.57
CA TYR A 406 11.23 3.89 -20.26
C TYR A 406 9.85 3.28 -20.58
N ASP A 407 9.84 2.07 -21.15
CA ASP A 407 8.58 1.39 -21.47
C ASP A 407 7.76 1.13 -20.22
N VAL A 408 8.39 0.55 -19.19
CA VAL A 408 7.75 0.08 -17.95
C VAL A 408 7.11 1.22 -17.16
N MET A 409 7.72 2.41 -17.14
CA MET A 409 7.22 3.56 -16.37
C MET A 409 6.07 4.30 -17.10
N ALA A 410 5.01 3.59 -17.40
CA ALA A 410 3.77 4.10 -17.99
C ALA A 410 3.97 4.83 -19.32
N SER A 411 4.79 4.28 -20.21
CA SER A 411 5.00 4.87 -21.54
C SER A 411 3.72 4.90 -22.36
N LYS A 412 3.73 5.72 -23.42
CA LYS A 412 2.67 5.76 -24.45
C LYS A 412 2.38 4.38 -25.02
N HIS A 413 3.42 3.56 -25.19
CA HIS A 413 3.35 2.21 -25.76
C HIS A 413 2.63 1.21 -24.85
N LEU A 414 2.65 1.42 -23.52
CA LEU A 414 1.91 0.64 -22.53
C LEU A 414 0.59 1.30 -22.15
N ARG A 415 -0.10 1.87 -23.11
CA ARG A 415 -1.44 2.46 -22.92
C ARG A 415 -1.45 3.68 -21.99
N GLY A 416 -0.32 4.41 -21.88
CA GLY A 416 -0.29 5.74 -21.26
C GLY A 416 -1.20 6.70 -22.03
N ASP A 417 -2.16 7.35 -21.37
CA ASP A 417 -3.14 8.19 -22.06
C ASP A 417 -2.53 9.52 -22.50
N VAL A 418 -1.82 10.18 -21.58
CA VAL A 418 -1.14 11.46 -21.85
C VAL A 418 0.29 11.35 -21.34
N ASN A 419 1.25 11.59 -22.23
CA ASN A 419 2.67 11.58 -21.90
C ASN A 419 3.27 12.95 -22.19
N TYR A 420 3.71 13.62 -21.11
CA TYR A 420 4.44 14.88 -21.17
C TYR A 420 5.93 14.65 -20.94
N ALA A 421 6.75 15.53 -21.46
CA ALA A 421 8.17 15.61 -21.13
C ALA A 421 8.54 17.03 -20.72
N TRP A 422 9.47 17.18 -19.79
CA TRP A 422 10.14 18.46 -19.57
C TRP A 422 11.25 18.66 -20.61
N PRO A 423 11.71 19.90 -20.85
CA PRO A 423 12.82 20.15 -21.78
C PRO A 423 14.13 19.45 -21.37
N SER A 424 14.29 19.14 -20.09
CA SER A 424 15.41 18.37 -19.51
C SER A 424 15.31 16.86 -19.71
N ALA A 425 14.24 16.35 -20.31
CA ALA A 425 14.05 14.93 -20.51
C ALA A 425 15.05 14.35 -21.53
N GLU A 426 15.50 13.13 -21.24
CA GLU A 426 16.38 12.34 -22.09
C GLU A 426 15.73 10.97 -22.33
N ILE A 427 15.33 10.69 -23.56
CA ILE A 427 14.55 9.48 -23.90
C ILE A 427 15.34 8.69 -24.93
N ALA A 428 15.91 7.54 -24.53
CA ALA A 428 16.79 6.76 -25.40
C ALA A 428 16.89 5.29 -24.95
N VAL A 429 17.51 4.48 -25.81
CA VAL A 429 17.82 3.08 -25.48
C VAL A 429 18.78 2.98 -24.30
N MET A 430 19.75 3.91 -24.20
CA MET A 430 20.71 4.03 -23.10
C MET A 430 21.33 5.41 -23.09
N GLY A 431 22.02 5.77 -22.01
CA GLY A 431 22.75 7.02 -21.92
C GLY A 431 23.85 7.13 -22.98
N ALA A 432 24.13 8.36 -23.43
CA ALA A 432 25.00 8.65 -24.57
C ALA A 432 26.37 7.98 -24.48
N LYS A 433 27.03 8.05 -23.33
CA LYS A 433 28.38 7.47 -23.14
C LYS A 433 28.37 5.98 -23.42
N GLY A 434 27.44 5.24 -22.84
CA GLY A 434 27.34 3.78 -23.07
C GLY A 434 27.04 3.43 -24.53
N ALA A 435 26.13 4.18 -25.16
CA ALA A 435 25.81 3.98 -26.56
C ALA A 435 27.02 4.21 -27.48
N VAL A 436 27.76 5.28 -27.24
CA VAL A 436 28.94 5.65 -28.01
C VAL A 436 30.07 4.63 -27.86
N GLU A 437 30.33 4.15 -26.64
CA GLU A 437 31.34 3.10 -26.39
C GLU A 437 31.03 1.80 -27.15
N ILE A 438 29.74 1.50 -27.38
CA ILE A 438 29.33 0.34 -28.17
C ILE A 438 29.45 0.60 -29.67
N ILE A 439 28.90 1.70 -30.14
CA ILE A 439 28.82 2.04 -31.58
C ILE A 439 30.21 2.36 -32.16
N PHE A 440 31.00 3.12 -31.39
CA PHE A 440 32.32 3.60 -31.79
C PHE A 440 33.44 2.85 -31.04
N ARG A 441 33.27 1.54 -30.83
CA ARG A 441 34.22 0.71 -30.08
C ARG A 441 35.67 0.79 -30.56
N LYS A 442 35.88 1.18 -31.85
CA LYS A 442 37.21 1.34 -32.41
C LYS A 442 37.93 2.58 -31.88
N ASP A 443 37.17 3.61 -31.49
CA ASP A 443 37.68 4.89 -31.03
C ASP A 443 37.76 4.97 -29.49
N ILE A 444 37.45 3.90 -28.77
CA ILE A 444 37.33 3.87 -27.31
C ILE A 444 38.59 4.33 -26.54
N LYS A 445 39.75 4.26 -27.21
CA LYS A 445 41.04 4.69 -26.63
C LYS A 445 41.32 6.18 -26.89
N ASP A 446 40.53 6.86 -27.73
CA ASP A 446 40.68 8.26 -28.08
C ASP A 446 39.61 9.08 -27.35
N ALA A 447 39.98 9.68 -26.23
CA ALA A 447 39.07 10.39 -25.34
C ALA A 447 38.38 11.58 -26.06
N ASP A 448 39.09 12.28 -26.94
CA ASP A 448 38.56 13.45 -27.63
C ASP A 448 37.49 13.03 -28.66
N LYS A 449 37.74 11.96 -29.42
CA LYS A 449 36.74 11.41 -30.35
C LYS A 449 35.52 10.86 -29.62
N ILE A 450 35.72 10.16 -28.50
CA ILE A 450 34.59 9.69 -27.67
C ILE A 450 33.78 10.85 -27.15
N ALA A 451 34.38 11.95 -26.71
CA ALA A 451 33.68 13.14 -26.27
C ALA A 451 32.87 13.79 -27.41
N GLU A 452 33.45 13.89 -28.62
CA GLU A 452 32.76 14.41 -29.81
C GLU A 452 31.58 13.52 -30.21
N HIS A 453 31.78 12.19 -30.26
CA HIS A 453 30.71 11.23 -30.56
C HIS A 453 29.59 11.26 -29.48
N THR A 454 29.94 11.42 -28.21
CA THR A 454 28.97 11.51 -27.14
C THR A 454 28.09 12.74 -27.31
N LYS A 455 28.69 13.89 -27.55
CA LYS A 455 27.94 15.14 -27.79
C LYS A 455 27.03 15.01 -29.03
N GLY A 456 27.54 14.47 -30.12
CA GLY A 456 26.75 14.24 -31.32
C GLY A 456 25.60 13.24 -31.13
N TYR A 457 25.81 12.24 -30.26
CA TYR A 457 24.76 11.28 -29.90
C TYR A 457 23.69 11.94 -29.04
N GLU A 458 24.07 12.73 -28.05
CA GLU A 458 23.16 13.47 -27.16
C GLU A 458 22.22 14.36 -27.98
N GLU A 459 22.80 15.21 -28.84
CA GLU A 459 22.05 16.13 -29.69
C GLU A 459 21.07 15.41 -30.64
N ARG A 460 21.45 14.24 -31.15
CA ARG A 460 20.66 13.52 -32.15
C ARG A 460 19.61 12.58 -31.58
N PHE A 461 19.82 11.98 -30.41
CA PHE A 461 19.03 10.86 -29.94
C PHE A 461 18.39 11.02 -28.53
N LEU A 462 18.94 11.90 -27.67
CA LEU A 462 18.46 11.98 -26.28
C LEU A 462 17.36 13.04 -26.12
N SER A 463 17.33 14.06 -26.95
CA SER A 463 16.37 15.16 -26.85
C SER A 463 14.93 14.67 -26.82
N PRO A 464 14.06 15.20 -25.93
CA PRO A 464 12.64 14.82 -25.89
C PRO A 464 11.91 15.14 -27.18
N PHE A 465 12.42 16.07 -27.98
CA PHE A 465 11.84 16.42 -29.27
C PHE A 465 11.92 15.30 -30.31
N VAL A 466 12.92 14.41 -30.18
CA VAL A 466 13.03 13.21 -31.04
C VAL A 466 11.85 12.26 -30.79
N ALA A 467 11.47 12.07 -29.53
CA ALA A 467 10.30 11.27 -29.16
C ALA A 467 8.98 11.99 -29.53
N ALA A 468 8.93 13.31 -29.38
CA ALA A 468 7.76 14.12 -29.75
C ALA A 468 7.48 14.09 -31.23
N GLU A 469 8.51 14.20 -32.08
CA GLU A 469 8.40 14.10 -33.57
C GLU A 469 7.81 12.76 -34.01
N ARG A 470 7.95 11.71 -33.21
CA ARG A 470 7.37 10.38 -33.45
C ARG A 470 5.98 10.20 -32.84
N GLY A 471 5.46 11.17 -32.10
CA GLY A 471 4.19 11.07 -31.38
C GLY A 471 4.25 10.19 -30.12
N TYR A 472 5.45 9.91 -29.59
CA TYR A 472 5.63 9.15 -28.34
C TYR A 472 5.45 10.02 -27.10
N ILE A 473 5.56 11.33 -27.26
CA ILE A 473 5.27 12.38 -26.29
C ILE A 473 4.20 13.28 -26.88
N ASP A 474 3.15 13.56 -26.11
CA ASP A 474 2.04 14.42 -26.55
C ASP A 474 2.44 15.88 -26.56
N GLU A 475 3.28 16.30 -25.61
CA GLU A 475 3.82 17.66 -25.57
C GLU A 475 5.09 17.74 -24.70
N VAL A 476 6.01 18.61 -25.09
CA VAL A 476 7.12 19.06 -24.23
C VAL A 476 6.64 20.30 -23.49
N ILE A 477 6.52 20.22 -22.18
CA ILE A 477 5.89 21.25 -21.33
C ILE A 477 6.90 22.00 -20.47
N MET A 478 6.61 23.26 -20.17
CA MET A 478 7.38 24.01 -19.17
C MET A 478 7.16 23.40 -17.77
N PRO A 479 8.23 23.15 -16.99
CA PRO A 479 8.11 22.51 -15.67
C PRO A 479 7.10 23.20 -14.74
N HIS A 480 7.11 24.53 -14.65
CA HIS A 480 6.17 25.31 -13.84
C HIS A 480 4.70 25.06 -14.16
N SER A 481 4.38 24.56 -15.36
CA SER A 481 3.01 24.31 -15.79
C SER A 481 2.50 22.91 -15.44
N THR A 482 3.30 22.06 -14.82
CA THR A 482 3.03 20.62 -14.61
C THR A 482 1.68 20.40 -13.94
N ARG A 483 1.40 21.05 -12.79
CA ARG A 483 0.11 20.91 -12.11
C ARG A 483 -1.07 21.21 -13.04
N ARG A 484 -1.05 22.36 -13.72
CA ARG A 484 -2.12 22.79 -14.63
C ARG A 484 -2.34 21.80 -15.78
N ARG A 485 -1.24 21.22 -16.32
CA ARG A 485 -1.32 20.23 -17.39
C ARG A 485 -1.90 18.91 -16.91
N VAL A 486 -1.47 18.44 -15.75
CA VAL A 486 -2.01 17.23 -15.11
C VAL A 486 -3.50 17.39 -14.80
N SER A 487 -3.89 18.50 -14.17
CA SER A 487 -5.29 18.78 -13.86
C SER A 487 -6.19 18.74 -15.10
N ARG A 488 -5.77 19.41 -16.18
CA ARG A 488 -6.52 19.40 -17.45
C ARG A 488 -6.61 18.02 -18.09
N ALA A 489 -5.52 17.25 -18.04
CA ALA A 489 -5.51 15.88 -18.56
C ALA A 489 -6.44 14.95 -17.74
N LEU A 490 -6.41 15.04 -16.42
CA LEU A 490 -7.33 14.29 -15.54
C LEU A 490 -8.79 14.65 -15.83
N LYS A 491 -9.09 15.93 -16.03
CA LYS A 491 -10.44 16.40 -16.37
C LYS A 491 -10.92 15.85 -17.72
N LEU A 492 -10.04 15.84 -18.73
CA LEU A 492 -10.33 15.25 -20.04
C LEU A 492 -10.62 13.75 -19.92
N LEU A 493 -9.81 13.04 -19.12
CA LEU A 493 -9.87 11.58 -19.00
C LEU A 493 -10.91 11.09 -17.97
N ARG A 494 -11.69 11.98 -17.35
CA ARG A 494 -12.68 11.64 -16.31
C ARG A 494 -13.66 10.54 -16.75
N ASN A 495 -14.04 10.56 -18.01
CA ASN A 495 -14.99 9.61 -18.59
C ASN A 495 -14.30 8.54 -19.45
N LYS A 496 -12.99 8.33 -19.23
CA LYS A 496 -12.25 7.27 -19.94
C LYS A 496 -12.93 5.92 -19.71
N GLN A 497 -13.20 5.22 -20.79
CA GLN A 497 -13.66 3.84 -20.80
C GLN A 497 -12.65 3.01 -21.59
N LEU A 498 -12.12 2.00 -20.95
CA LEU A 498 -11.19 1.05 -21.55
C LEU A 498 -11.47 -0.31 -20.94
N GLU A 499 -11.80 -1.27 -21.81
CA GLU A 499 -12.05 -2.65 -21.40
C GLU A 499 -10.91 -3.57 -21.85
N ASN A 500 -10.50 -4.47 -20.98
CA ASN A 500 -9.60 -5.55 -21.35
C ASN A 500 -10.41 -6.71 -21.97
N PRO A 501 -9.78 -7.54 -22.83
CA PRO A 501 -10.42 -8.78 -23.28
C PRO A 501 -10.91 -9.59 -22.08
N TRP A 502 -12.09 -10.19 -22.24
CA TRP A 502 -12.64 -11.02 -21.18
C TRP A 502 -11.70 -12.16 -20.81
N LYS A 503 -11.47 -12.34 -19.50
CA LYS A 503 -10.68 -13.44 -18.95
C LYS A 503 -11.21 -13.78 -17.56
N LYS A 504 -11.02 -15.01 -17.13
CA LYS A 504 -11.44 -15.48 -15.82
C LYS A 504 -10.70 -14.73 -14.70
N HIS A 505 -9.41 -14.54 -14.88
CA HIS A 505 -8.48 -13.69 -14.14
C HIS A 505 -7.22 -13.53 -15.00
N ASP A 506 -6.36 -12.61 -14.66
CA ASP A 506 -5.06 -12.50 -15.30
C ASP A 506 -4.10 -13.62 -14.84
N ASN A 507 -2.98 -13.76 -15.54
CA ASN A 507 -1.88 -14.64 -15.16
C ASN A 507 -0.61 -13.80 -15.03
N ILE A 508 -0.62 -12.89 -14.07
CA ILE A 508 0.54 -12.05 -13.76
C ILE A 508 1.72 -12.94 -13.32
N PRO A 509 2.97 -12.63 -13.71
CA PRO A 509 4.14 -13.40 -13.29
C PRO A 509 4.35 -13.25 -11.77
N LEU A 510 3.90 -14.23 -10.98
CA LEU A 510 3.95 -14.22 -9.51
C LEU A 510 5.35 -14.54 -8.97
#